data_0bf4f259a34748f8d7bc946fe8094217
#
_entry.id   0bf4f259a34748f8d7bc946fe8094217
#
_cell.length_a   1.000
_cell.length_b   1.000
_cell.length_c   1.000
_cell.angle_alpha   90.00
_cell.angle_beta   90.00
_cell.angle_gamma   90.00
#
_symmetry.space_group_name_H-M   'P 1'
#
loop_
_entity.id
_entity.type
_entity.pdbx_description
1 polymer ?
#
loop_
_entity_poly.entity_id
_entity_poly.type
_entity_poly.pdbx_seq_one_letter_code
_entity_poly.pdbx_strand_id
1 'polypeptide(L)'
;MTMVSPSLLSVDFGNMQRDIEMLNASECDWYHLDVMDGVFVPNISFGFPVMQAMAKHATKPLDVHLMIVQPEKFIKEVKALGARVMNVHYEACIHLHRVIQAIKAEGMMAGVTLNPHTPVSVLEEIAPELDLVMLMSVNPGFGGQKFIPSMVEKTSKLRELLNRTGSKALIEIDGGVNRETGKLLVEAGADVLVAGSAVFGAPDPVAEVAALKAL
;
A
#
# COMPACT_ATOMS: atom_id res chain seq x y z
N MET A 1 12.49 -11.35 -5.42
CA MET A 1 13.00 -9.97 -5.61
C MET A 1 11.96 -9.06 -4.99
N THR A 2 12.36 -8.27 -4.04
CA THR A 2 11.48 -7.36 -3.30
C THR A 2 10.98 -6.22 -4.19
N MET A 3 9.71 -5.90 -4.12
CA MET A 3 9.11 -4.73 -4.79
C MET A 3 9.12 -3.54 -3.85
N VAL A 4 9.28 -2.33 -4.39
CA VAL A 4 9.27 -1.08 -3.63
C VAL A 4 8.22 -0.13 -4.20
N SER A 5 7.32 0.34 -3.32
CA SER A 5 6.24 1.28 -3.62
C SER A 5 6.40 2.54 -2.76
N PRO A 6 7.12 3.60 -3.22
CA PRO A 6 7.26 4.83 -2.45
C PRO A 6 5.91 5.51 -2.22
N SER A 7 5.61 5.87 -0.93
CA SER A 7 4.37 6.57 -0.59
C SER A 7 4.45 8.04 -0.96
N LEU A 8 3.57 8.46 -1.88
CA LEU A 8 3.44 9.86 -2.30
C LEU A 8 2.81 10.77 -1.22
N LEU A 9 2.44 10.23 -0.07
CA LEU A 9 2.09 11.04 1.11
C LEU A 9 3.29 11.84 1.65
N SER A 10 4.52 11.40 1.35
CA SER A 10 5.76 12.01 1.82
C SER A 10 6.43 12.96 0.82
N VAL A 11 5.81 13.23 -0.34
CA VAL A 11 6.34 14.20 -1.32
C VAL A 11 6.26 15.64 -0.79
N ASP A 12 7.08 16.50 -1.32
CA ASP A 12 6.87 17.94 -1.18
C ASP A 12 5.69 18.37 -2.07
N PHE A 13 4.52 18.56 -1.49
CA PHE A 13 3.31 18.93 -2.23
C PHE A 13 3.45 20.27 -2.99
N GLY A 14 4.36 21.14 -2.59
CA GLY A 14 4.71 22.35 -3.33
C GLY A 14 5.54 22.09 -4.59
N ASN A 15 6.20 20.91 -4.68
CA ASN A 15 7.06 20.49 -5.78
C ASN A 15 6.79 19.05 -6.22
N MET A 16 5.56 18.59 -6.10
CA MET A 16 5.11 17.21 -6.30
C MET A 16 5.57 16.62 -7.65
N GLN A 17 5.48 17.40 -8.73
CA GLN A 17 5.94 16.97 -10.06
C GLN A 17 7.43 16.58 -10.04
N ARG A 18 8.29 17.41 -9.46
CA ARG A 18 9.74 17.15 -9.35
C ARG A 18 10.00 15.81 -8.63
N ASP A 19 9.29 15.58 -7.53
CA ASP A 19 9.52 14.38 -6.71
C ASP A 19 9.03 13.10 -7.43
N ILE A 20 7.92 13.17 -8.17
CA ILE A 20 7.44 12.06 -8.99
C ILE A 20 8.40 11.80 -10.16
N GLU A 21 8.88 12.85 -10.85
CA GLU A 21 9.85 12.70 -11.94
C GLU A 21 11.18 12.11 -11.47
N MET A 22 11.64 12.46 -10.27
CA MET A 22 12.80 11.84 -9.62
C MET A 22 12.56 10.33 -9.40
N LEU A 23 11.40 9.95 -8.86
CA LEU A 23 11.06 8.54 -8.66
C LEU A 23 10.86 7.77 -9.98
N ASN A 24 10.43 8.42 -11.07
CA ASN A 24 10.35 7.80 -12.39
C ASN A 24 11.72 7.26 -12.84
N ALA A 25 12.81 7.92 -12.45
CA ALA A 25 14.18 7.51 -12.74
C ALA A 25 14.71 6.43 -11.78
N SER A 26 13.98 6.11 -10.69
CA SER A 26 14.36 5.08 -9.73
C SER A 26 13.90 3.68 -10.16
N GLU A 27 14.34 2.66 -9.43
CA GLU A 27 13.93 1.26 -9.62
C GLU A 27 12.62 0.90 -8.90
N CYS A 28 11.83 1.89 -8.44
CA CYS A 28 10.55 1.61 -7.79
C CYS A 28 9.60 0.88 -8.75
N ASP A 29 8.75 0.04 -8.18
CA ASP A 29 7.83 -0.80 -8.96
C ASP A 29 6.46 -0.14 -9.11
N TRP A 30 5.98 0.52 -8.06
CA TRP A 30 4.70 1.22 -8.00
C TRP A 30 4.84 2.58 -7.32
N TYR A 31 3.75 3.38 -7.32
CA TYR A 31 3.57 4.54 -6.46
C TYR A 31 2.39 4.30 -5.54
N HIS A 32 2.62 4.44 -4.24
CA HIS A 32 1.61 4.28 -3.22
C HIS A 32 0.91 5.60 -2.90
N LEU A 33 -0.43 5.61 -3.00
CA LEU A 33 -1.27 6.78 -2.78
C LEU A 33 -2.16 6.58 -1.57
N ASP A 34 -1.84 7.24 -0.46
CA ASP A 34 -2.54 7.17 0.82
C ASP A 34 -3.72 8.16 0.87
N VAL A 35 -4.94 7.69 0.63
CA VAL A 35 -6.16 8.51 0.64
C VAL A 35 -6.84 8.42 2.01
N MET A 36 -7.06 9.57 2.64
CA MET A 36 -7.64 9.68 3.99
C MET A 36 -8.80 10.66 3.99
N ASP A 37 -9.90 10.29 4.67
CA ASP A 37 -11.17 11.04 4.68
C ASP A 37 -11.47 11.80 5.98
N GLY A 38 -10.63 11.67 7.01
CA GLY A 38 -10.88 12.26 8.33
C GLY A 38 -11.97 11.57 9.15
N VAL A 39 -12.49 10.43 8.67
CA VAL A 39 -13.55 9.64 9.33
C VAL A 39 -13.02 8.26 9.71
N PHE A 40 -12.50 7.49 8.75
CA PHE A 40 -11.86 6.20 9.01
C PHE A 40 -10.54 6.37 9.79
N VAL A 41 -9.79 7.42 9.46
CA VAL A 41 -8.57 7.84 10.16
C VAL A 41 -8.66 9.31 10.57
N PRO A 42 -7.95 9.75 11.64
CA PRO A 42 -8.05 11.10 12.17
C PRO A 42 -7.21 12.13 11.38
N ASN A 43 -7.17 12.01 10.06
CA ASN A 43 -6.43 12.87 9.15
C ASN A 43 -7.12 12.92 7.79
N ILE A 44 -6.92 14.02 7.05
CA ILE A 44 -7.31 14.19 5.65
C ILE A 44 -6.03 14.37 4.84
N SER A 45 -5.80 13.54 3.81
CA SER A 45 -4.61 13.68 2.96
C SER A 45 -4.91 14.45 1.68
N PHE A 46 -5.35 13.78 0.66
CA PHE A 46 -5.66 14.36 -0.66
C PHE A 46 -6.77 13.55 -1.35
N GLY A 47 -7.45 14.20 -2.29
CA GLY A 47 -8.52 13.60 -3.08
C GLY A 47 -8.18 13.49 -4.57
N PHE A 48 -9.17 13.13 -5.38
CA PHE A 48 -9.03 12.84 -6.82
C PHE A 48 -8.32 13.93 -7.63
N PRO A 49 -8.53 15.25 -7.42
CA PRO A 49 -7.81 16.26 -8.17
C PRO A 49 -6.30 16.19 -8.01
N VAL A 50 -5.82 15.90 -6.80
CA VAL A 50 -4.38 15.74 -6.52
C VAL A 50 -3.87 14.42 -7.09
N MET A 51 -4.61 13.33 -6.92
CA MET A 51 -4.26 12.03 -7.50
C MET A 51 -4.19 12.07 -9.03
N GLN A 52 -5.09 12.80 -9.70
CA GLN A 52 -5.04 13.04 -11.15
C GLN A 52 -3.78 13.81 -11.57
N ALA A 53 -3.37 14.80 -10.78
CA ALA A 53 -2.11 15.51 -11.02
C ALA A 53 -0.90 14.59 -10.85
N MET A 54 -0.90 13.73 -9.80
CA MET A 54 0.13 12.70 -9.61
C MET A 54 0.18 11.71 -10.79
N ALA A 55 -0.96 11.16 -11.17
CA ALA A 55 -1.09 10.19 -12.25
C ALA A 55 -0.57 10.73 -13.60
N LYS A 56 -0.73 12.04 -13.86
CA LYS A 56 -0.24 12.69 -15.07
C LYS A 56 1.27 12.64 -15.22
N HIS A 57 2.01 12.66 -14.12
CA HIS A 57 3.48 12.68 -14.10
C HIS A 57 4.08 11.30 -13.80
N ALA A 58 3.30 10.38 -13.25
CA ALA A 58 3.72 9.03 -12.89
C ALA A 58 3.92 8.15 -14.14
N THR A 59 5.04 7.43 -14.21
CA THR A 59 5.33 6.44 -15.28
C THR A 59 5.23 5.00 -14.78
N LYS A 60 5.13 4.80 -13.47
CA LYS A 60 4.95 3.48 -12.85
C LYS A 60 3.48 3.30 -12.46
N PRO A 61 3.01 2.04 -12.30
CA PRO A 61 1.66 1.76 -11.86
C PRO A 61 1.32 2.42 -10.52
N LEU A 62 0.05 2.83 -10.38
CA LEU A 62 -0.48 3.38 -9.13
C LEU A 62 -1.10 2.27 -8.28
N ASP A 63 -0.73 2.26 -7.02
CA ASP A 63 -1.32 1.48 -5.95
C ASP A 63 -2.09 2.43 -5.02
N VAL A 64 -3.42 2.35 -5.02
CA VAL A 64 -4.28 3.29 -4.31
C VAL A 64 -4.81 2.66 -3.02
N HIS A 65 -4.32 3.18 -1.90
CA HIS A 65 -4.70 2.77 -0.56
C HIS A 65 -5.79 3.69 0.00
N LEU A 66 -6.99 3.15 0.18
CA LEU A 66 -8.15 3.90 0.65
C LEU A 66 -8.38 3.72 2.15
N MET A 67 -7.86 4.64 2.96
CA MET A 67 -8.17 4.80 4.39
C MET A 67 -9.43 5.66 4.56
N ILE A 68 -10.54 5.18 4.02
CA ILE A 68 -11.83 5.90 3.99
C ILE A 68 -13.00 4.98 4.31
N VAL A 69 -14.11 5.55 4.74
CA VAL A 69 -15.36 4.80 4.88
C VAL A 69 -16.02 4.59 3.51
N GLN A 70 -16.70 3.44 3.33
CA GLN A 70 -17.44 3.11 2.10
C GLN A 70 -16.58 3.21 0.81
N PRO A 71 -15.39 2.57 0.76
CA PRO A 71 -14.45 2.69 -0.36
C PRO A 71 -15.05 2.19 -1.69
N GLU A 72 -16.06 1.32 -1.64
CA GLU A 72 -16.76 0.77 -2.80
C GLU A 72 -17.42 1.84 -3.69
N LYS A 73 -17.67 3.01 -3.15
CA LYS A 73 -18.26 4.14 -3.91
C LYS A 73 -17.30 4.75 -4.93
N PHE A 74 -15.99 4.51 -4.78
CA PHE A 74 -14.94 5.17 -5.54
C PHE A 74 -14.18 4.25 -6.50
N ILE A 75 -14.67 3.02 -6.73
CA ILE A 75 -14.01 2.05 -7.61
C ILE A 75 -13.81 2.60 -9.03
N LYS A 76 -14.83 3.26 -9.59
CA LYS A 76 -14.77 3.83 -10.96
C LYS A 76 -13.81 5.01 -11.05
N GLU A 77 -13.81 5.86 -10.02
CA GLU A 77 -12.91 7.02 -9.95
C GLU A 77 -11.45 6.56 -9.83
N VAL A 78 -11.17 5.56 -9.00
CA VAL A 78 -9.83 4.95 -8.88
C VAL A 78 -9.41 4.30 -10.21
N LYS A 79 -10.32 3.58 -10.88
CA LYS A 79 -10.05 3.06 -12.22
C LYS A 79 -9.73 4.15 -13.22
N ALA A 80 -10.45 5.26 -13.19
CA ALA A 80 -10.27 6.39 -14.11
C ALA A 80 -8.89 7.09 -13.93
N LEU A 81 -8.24 6.95 -12.77
CA LEU A 81 -6.86 7.38 -12.55
C LEU A 81 -5.83 6.50 -13.28
N GLY A 82 -6.23 5.35 -13.81
CA GLY A 82 -5.32 4.34 -14.33
C GLY A 82 -4.66 3.47 -13.24
N ALA A 83 -5.25 3.39 -12.05
CA ALA A 83 -4.72 2.60 -10.97
C ALA A 83 -4.63 1.12 -11.36
N ARG A 84 -3.51 0.47 -10.98
CA ARG A 84 -3.31 -0.96 -11.11
C ARG A 84 -3.89 -1.72 -9.93
N VAL A 85 -3.71 -1.19 -8.73
CA VAL A 85 -4.14 -1.79 -7.47
C VAL A 85 -5.09 -0.85 -6.76
N MET A 86 -6.15 -1.39 -6.18
CA MET A 86 -7.02 -0.69 -5.24
C MET A 86 -7.04 -1.46 -3.92
N ASN A 87 -6.46 -0.88 -2.88
CA ASN A 87 -6.43 -1.40 -1.52
C ASN A 87 -7.56 -0.80 -0.70
N VAL A 88 -8.38 -1.67 -0.09
CA VAL A 88 -9.47 -1.28 0.81
C VAL A 88 -9.27 -1.92 2.18
N HIS A 89 -9.56 -1.19 3.25
CA HIS A 89 -9.50 -1.75 4.59
C HIS A 89 -10.61 -2.78 4.82
N TYR A 90 -10.25 -3.93 5.40
CA TYR A 90 -11.20 -4.92 5.87
C TYR A 90 -12.26 -4.28 6.78
N GLU A 91 -11.80 -3.42 7.69
CA GLU A 91 -12.62 -2.75 8.70
C GLU A 91 -13.57 -1.69 8.12
N ALA A 92 -13.33 -1.24 6.88
CA ALA A 92 -14.19 -0.29 6.17
C ALA A 92 -15.25 -0.96 5.26
N CYS A 93 -15.17 -2.29 5.06
CA CYS A 93 -15.99 -3.01 4.09
C CYS A 93 -16.97 -3.97 4.77
N ILE A 94 -18.25 -3.59 4.86
CA ILE A 94 -19.30 -4.47 5.41
C ILE A 94 -19.49 -5.74 4.55
N HIS A 95 -19.40 -5.60 3.23
CA HIS A 95 -19.57 -6.68 2.26
C HIS A 95 -18.28 -6.88 1.45
N LEU A 96 -17.17 -7.21 2.13
CA LEU A 96 -15.83 -7.28 1.53
C LEU A 96 -15.78 -8.09 0.25
N HIS A 97 -16.35 -9.30 0.22
CA HIS A 97 -16.35 -10.17 -0.97
C HIS A 97 -16.94 -9.45 -2.20
N ARG A 98 -18.07 -8.75 -2.04
CA ARG A 98 -18.69 -7.96 -3.12
C ARG A 98 -17.78 -6.83 -3.60
N VAL A 99 -17.08 -6.16 -2.67
CA VAL A 99 -16.15 -5.07 -3.01
C VAL A 99 -14.98 -5.61 -3.83
N ILE A 100 -14.38 -6.74 -3.42
CA ILE A 100 -13.31 -7.41 -4.17
C ILE A 100 -13.75 -7.77 -5.59
N GLN A 101 -14.92 -8.38 -5.74
CA GLN A 101 -15.45 -8.69 -7.06
C GLN A 101 -15.67 -7.45 -7.93
N ALA A 102 -16.16 -6.35 -7.35
CA ALA A 102 -16.38 -5.10 -8.08
C ALA A 102 -15.05 -4.46 -8.53
N ILE A 103 -14.00 -4.47 -7.71
CA ILE A 103 -12.66 -3.99 -8.07
C ILE A 103 -12.10 -4.81 -9.24
N LYS A 104 -12.20 -6.15 -9.17
CA LYS A 104 -11.71 -7.07 -10.21
C LYS A 104 -12.51 -6.93 -11.50
N ALA A 105 -13.80 -6.66 -11.43
CA ALA A 105 -14.66 -6.43 -12.61
C ALA A 105 -14.24 -5.17 -13.40
N GLU A 106 -13.66 -4.17 -12.73
CA GLU A 106 -13.06 -2.99 -13.40
C GLU A 106 -11.62 -3.26 -13.91
N GLY A 107 -11.10 -4.49 -13.74
CA GLY A 107 -9.78 -4.89 -14.23
C GLY A 107 -8.61 -4.35 -13.39
N MET A 108 -8.84 -4.02 -12.13
CA MET A 108 -7.80 -3.70 -11.15
C MET A 108 -7.48 -4.92 -10.29
N MET A 109 -6.26 -4.96 -9.76
CA MET A 109 -5.90 -5.87 -8.68
C MET A 109 -6.65 -5.45 -7.42
N ALA A 110 -7.30 -6.43 -6.76
CA ALA A 110 -8.03 -6.19 -5.52
C ALA A 110 -7.13 -6.47 -4.32
N GLY A 111 -6.81 -5.43 -3.57
CA GLY A 111 -6.06 -5.48 -2.32
C GLY A 111 -6.95 -5.33 -1.10
N VAL A 112 -6.62 -6.03 -0.02
CA VAL A 112 -7.24 -5.88 1.29
C VAL A 112 -6.20 -5.50 2.32
N THR A 113 -6.46 -4.42 3.04
CA THR A 113 -5.61 -3.90 4.12
C THR A 113 -6.14 -4.31 5.48
N LEU A 114 -5.26 -4.72 6.38
CA LEU A 114 -5.56 -5.01 7.78
C LEU A 114 -4.86 -4.03 8.72
N ASN A 115 -5.61 -3.46 9.64
CA ASN A 115 -5.06 -2.70 10.77
C ASN A 115 -4.16 -3.59 11.67
N PRO A 116 -3.25 -3.00 12.48
CA PRO A 116 -2.37 -3.77 13.33
C PRO A 116 -3.08 -4.76 14.26
N HIS A 117 -4.26 -4.41 14.77
CA HIS A 117 -5.03 -5.24 15.71
C HIS A 117 -5.90 -6.31 15.05
N THR A 118 -6.16 -6.23 13.73
CA THR A 118 -7.04 -7.18 13.02
C THR A 118 -6.28 -8.47 12.69
N PRO A 119 -6.71 -9.65 13.15
CA PRO A 119 -5.98 -10.89 12.89
C PRO A 119 -6.07 -11.31 11.42
N VAL A 120 -5.02 -11.96 10.89
CA VAL A 120 -4.98 -12.41 9.49
C VAL A 120 -6.03 -13.48 9.17
N SER A 121 -6.52 -14.20 10.17
CA SER A 121 -7.55 -15.24 10.01
C SER A 121 -8.89 -14.74 9.46
N VAL A 122 -9.18 -13.43 9.56
CA VAL A 122 -10.39 -12.84 8.95
C VAL A 122 -10.41 -12.93 7.43
N LEU A 123 -9.26 -13.20 6.80
CA LEU A 123 -9.12 -13.34 5.36
C LEU A 123 -9.19 -14.79 4.87
N GLU A 124 -9.30 -15.78 5.75
CA GLU A 124 -9.15 -17.20 5.39
C GLU A 124 -10.10 -17.63 4.25
N GLU A 125 -11.35 -17.23 4.31
CA GLU A 125 -12.36 -17.59 3.30
C GLU A 125 -12.20 -16.84 1.98
N ILE A 126 -11.60 -15.63 1.99
CA ILE A 126 -11.50 -14.77 0.81
C ILE A 126 -10.09 -14.77 0.20
N ALA A 127 -9.09 -15.27 0.91
CA ALA A 127 -7.68 -15.22 0.49
C ALA A 127 -7.43 -15.72 -0.95
N PRO A 128 -8.08 -16.78 -1.46
CA PRO A 128 -7.87 -17.24 -2.82
C PRO A 128 -8.29 -16.25 -3.91
N GLU A 129 -9.17 -15.29 -3.57
CA GLU A 129 -9.68 -14.28 -4.51
C GLU A 129 -8.87 -12.98 -4.49
N LEU A 130 -7.98 -12.80 -3.50
CA LEU A 130 -7.17 -11.58 -3.36
C LEU A 130 -5.96 -11.59 -4.30
N ASP A 131 -5.62 -10.42 -4.82
CA ASP A 131 -4.40 -10.19 -5.58
C ASP A 131 -3.29 -9.60 -4.70
N LEU A 132 -3.68 -8.95 -3.59
CA LEU A 132 -2.77 -8.35 -2.63
C LEU A 132 -3.40 -8.30 -1.23
N VAL A 133 -2.59 -8.52 -0.20
CA VAL A 133 -2.94 -8.25 1.19
C VAL A 133 -1.91 -7.30 1.77
N MET A 134 -2.37 -6.15 2.24
CA MET A 134 -1.51 -5.18 2.89
C MET A 134 -1.67 -5.24 4.42
N LEU A 135 -0.57 -5.23 5.14
CA LEU A 135 -0.54 -5.09 6.60
C LEU A 135 -0.06 -3.70 6.98
N MET A 136 -0.88 -2.99 7.74
CA MET A 136 -0.43 -1.77 8.38
C MET A 136 0.56 -2.12 9.50
N SER A 137 1.77 -1.62 9.40
CA SER A 137 2.81 -1.77 10.43
C SER A 137 2.96 -0.55 11.35
N VAL A 138 2.02 0.38 11.21
CA VAL A 138 1.71 1.50 12.10
C VAL A 138 0.20 1.64 12.21
N ASN A 139 -0.33 2.47 13.11
CA ASN A 139 -1.75 2.83 13.03
C ASN A 139 -1.96 3.76 11.82
N PRO A 140 -2.93 3.47 10.92
CA PRO A 140 -3.16 4.31 9.75
C PRO A 140 -3.55 5.74 10.12
N GLY A 141 -3.21 6.72 9.25
CA GLY A 141 -3.60 8.11 9.40
C GLY A 141 -2.46 9.13 9.33
N PHE A 142 -1.22 8.76 9.61
CA PHE A 142 -0.07 9.68 9.57
C PHE A 142 1.18 9.00 9.04
N GLY A 143 1.97 9.74 8.27
CA GLY A 143 3.32 9.32 7.88
C GLY A 143 4.35 9.45 9.00
N GLY A 144 5.53 8.83 8.84
CA GLY A 144 6.67 9.00 9.75
C GLY A 144 6.51 8.37 11.14
N GLN A 145 5.56 7.45 11.32
CA GLN A 145 5.32 6.76 12.59
C GLN A 145 6.36 5.66 12.86
N LYS A 146 6.51 5.32 14.14
CA LYS A 146 7.39 4.25 14.58
C LYS A 146 6.78 2.88 14.24
N PHE A 147 7.58 2.01 13.63
CA PHE A 147 7.24 0.63 13.30
C PHE A 147 6.76 -0.18 14.53
N ILE A 148 5.73 -0.99 14.35
CA ILE A 148 5.19 -1.91 15.36
C ILE A 148 5.86 -3.28 15.20
N PRO A 149 6.79 -3.71 16.13
CA PRO A 149 7.61 -4.91 15.94
C PRO A 149 6.82 -6.22 15.76
N SER A 150 5.65 -6.34 16.38
CA SER A 150 4.79 -7.54 16.24
C SER A 150 4.29 -7.78 14.81
N MET A 151 4.44 -6.78 13.90
CA MET A 151 4.02 -6.95 12.51
C MET A 151 4.94 -7.88 11.72
N VAL A 152 6.17 -8.11 12.16
CA VAL A 152 7.05 -9.13 11.56
C VAL A 152 6.42 -10.53 11.73
N GLU A 153 6.01 -10.89 12.95
CA GLU A 153 5.33 -12.16 13.21
C GLU A 153 4.00 -12.26 12.48
N LYS A 154 3.25 -11.15 12.42
CA LYS A 154 1.98 -11.09 11.68
C LYS A 154 2.18 -11.32 10.19
N THR A 155 3.27 -10.80 9.60
CA THR A 155 3.64 -11.04 8.20
C THR A 155 3.89 -12.53 7.94
N SER A 156 4.63 -13.21 8.82
CA SER A 156 4.85 -14.67 8.72
C SER A 156 3.53 -15.45 8.79
N LYS A 157 2.65 -15.10 9.75
CA LYS A 157 1.32 -15.71 9.86
C LYS A 157 0.47 -15.51 8.61
N LEU A 158 0.56 -14.35 7.98
CA LEU A 158 -0.13 -14.09 6.72
C LEU A 158 0.44 -14.95 5.59
N ARG A 159 1.76 -15.06 5.48
CA ARG A 159 2.40 -15.92 4.47
C ARG A 159 1.97 -17.38 4.63
N GLU A 160 1.93 -17.88 5.86
CA GLU A 160 1.43 -19.24 6.16
C GLU A 160 -0.05 -19.41 5.73
N LEU A 161 -0.90 -18.41 6.03
CA LEU A 161 -2.31 -18.44 5.64
C LEU A 161 -2.46 -18.48 4.11
N LEU A 162 -1.76 -17.60 3.37
CA LEU A 162 -1.81 -17.57 1.91
C LEU A 162 -1.33 -18.89 1.30
N ASN A 163 -0.26 -19.47 1.82
CA ASN A 163 0.25 -20.77 1.38
C ASN A 163 -0.78 -21.89 1.61
N ARG A 164 -1.40 -21.93 2.78
CA ARG A 164 -2.39 -22.94 3.18
C ARG A 164 -3.67 -22.86 2.35
N THR A 165 -4.11 -21.65 2.00
CA THR A 165 -5.31 -21.41 1.18
C THR A 165 -5.04 -21.50 -0.32
N GLY A 166 -3.78 -21.66 -0.75
CA GLY A 166 -3.38 -21.67 -2.15
C GLY A 166 -3.44 -20.29 -2.83
N SER A 167 -3.60 -19.22 -2.04
CA SER A 167 -3.62 -17.85 -2.54
C SER A 167 -2.27 -17.45 -3.17
N LYS A 168 -2.35 -16.66 -4.24
CA LYS A 168 -1.19 -16.06 -4.92
C LYS A 168 -1.06 -14.56 -4.61
N ALA A 169 -1.83 -14.05 -3.65
CA ALA A 169 -1.79 -12.66 -3.25
C ALA A 169 -0.38 -12.24 -2.81
N LEU A 170 0.03 -11.06 -3.23
CA LEU A 170 1.23 -10.40 -2.73
C LEU A 170 1.00 -9.94 -1.30
N ILE A 171 2.05 -9.95 -0.48
CA ILE A 171 2.05 -9.35 0.86
C ILE A 171 2.74 -8.00 0.77
N GLU A 172 2.01 -6.94 1.05
CA GLU A 172 2.48 -5.58 1.12
C GLU A 172 2.52 -5.09 2.56
N ILE A 173 3.55 -4.32 2.92
CA ILE A 173 3.69 -3.77 4.26
C ILE A 173 3.81 -2.26 4.19
N ASP A 174 2.95 -1.56 4.93
CA ASP A 174 2.94 -0.10 5.01
C ASP A 174 3.07 0.39 6.45
N GLY A 175 4.07 1.26 6.67
CA GLY A 175 4.30 1.99 7.90
C GLY A 175 5.64 1.71 8.57
N GLY A 176 6.46 2.76 8.74
CA GLY A 176 7.75 2.68 9.42
C GLY A 176 8.77 1.79 8.73
N VAL A 177 8.61 1.55 7.42
CA VAL A 177 9.53 0.74 6.61
C VAL A 177 10.79 1.53 6.31
N ASN A 178 11.93 0.90 6.55
CA ASN A 178 13.29 1.34 6.23
C ASN A 178 14.16 0.10 5.97
N ARG A 179 15.47 0.25 5.75
CA ARG A 179 16.37 -0.90 5.45
C ARG A 179 16.40 -1.95 6.55
N GLU A 180 16.32 -1.54 7.83
CA GLU A 180 16.37 -2.46 8.97
C GLU A 180 15.05 -3.23 9.10
N THR A 181 13.91 -2.53 9.17
CA THR A 181 12.59 -3.15 9.30
C THR A 181 12.20 -3.89 8.02
N GLY A 182 12.56 -3.37 6.85
CA GLY A 182 12.33 -3.99 5.55
C GLY A 182 12.99 -5.36 5.43
N LYS A 183 14.24 -5.50 5.89
CA LYS A 183 14.93 -6.79 5.92
C LYS A 183 14.14 -7.83 6.73
N LEU A 184 13.71 -7.47 7.94
CA LEU A 184 12.92 -8.37 8.80
C LEU A 184 11.59 -8.77 8.14
N LEU A 185 10.96 -7.83 7.45
CA LEU A 185 9.67 -8.05 6.78
C LEU A 185 9.81 -8.96 5.56
N VAL A 186 10.86 -8.77 4.75
CA VAL A 186 11.15 -9.63 3.58
C VAL A 186 11.47 -11.05 4.06
N GLU A 187 12.29 -11.21 5.11
CA GLU A 187 12.56 -12.52 5.73
C GLU A 187 11.28 -13.18 6.28
N ALA A 188 10.32 -12.39 6.75
CA ALA A 188 9.02 -12.85 7.21
C ALA A 188 8.04 -13.16 6.05
N GLY A 189 8.38 -12.85 4.82
CA GLY A 189 7.60 -13.18 3.62
C GLY A 189 6.87 -12.01 2.95
N ALA A 190 7.25 -10.76 3.22
CA ALA A 190 6.74 -9.61 2.46
C ALA A 190 7.26 -9.61 1.02
N ASP A 191 6.40 -9.23 0.07
CA ASP A 191 6.72 -9.09 -1.35
C ASP A 191 6.92 -7.62 -1.76
N VAL A 192 6.16 -6.71 -1.13
CA VAL A 192 6.12 -5.28 -1.45
C VAL A 192 6.35 -4.46 -0.19
N LEU A 193 7.26 -3.49 -0.27
CA LEU A 193 7.57 -2.55 0.80
C LEU A 193 7.10 -1.15 0.43
N VAL A 194 6.17 -0.60 1.22
CA VAL A 194 5.77 0.80 1.12
C VAL A 194 6.68 1.66 2.00
N ALA A 195 7.39 2.60 1.39
CA ALA A 195 8.33 3.46 2.11
C ALA A 195 8.11 4.94 1.75
N GLY A 196 7.70 5.73 2.72
CA GLY A 196 7.51 7.17 2.58
C GLY A 196 8.72 7.95 3.10
N SER A 197 8.73 8.28 4.38
CA SER A 197 9.76 9.10 5.02
C SER A 197 11.18 8.56 4.87
N ALA A 198 11.37 7.25 4.80
CA ALA A 198 12.68 6.65 4.58
C ALA A 198 13.25 7.00 3.20
N VAL A 199 12.41 7.05 2.16
CA VAL A 199 12.81 7.40 0.80
C VAL A 199 12.98 8.92 0.68
N PHE A 200 11.92 9.68 0.96
CA PHE A 200 11.94 11.14 0.73
C PHE A 200 12.81 11.92 1.73
N GLY A 201 13.11 11.36 2.89
CA GLY A 201 14.04 11.93 3.87
C GLY A 201 15.50 11.52 3.65
N ALA A 202 15.79 10.62 2.71
CA ALA A 202 17.16 10.21 2.40
C ALA A 202 17.93 11.31 1.65
N PRO A 203 19.25 11.41 1.84
CA PRO A 203 20.08 12.32 1.03
C PRO A 203 20.02 12.01 -0.48
N ASP A 204 19.82 10.75 -0.84
CA ASP A 204 19.61 10.27 -2.20
C ASP A 204 18.42 9.29 -2.22
N PRO A 205 17.21 9.77 -2.52
CA PRO A 205 16.01 8.94 -2.57
C PRO A 205 16.07 7.81 -3.60
N VAL A 206 16.75 8.03 -4.74
CA VAL A 206 16.89 7.01 -5.79
C VAL A 206 17.75 5.85 -5.30
N ALA A 207 18.87 6.15 -4.66
CA ALA A 207 19.73 5.14 -4.04
C ALA A 207 19.03 4.41 -2.87
N GLU A 208 18.16 5.10 -2.13
CA GLU A 208 17.38 4.47 -1.05
C GLU A 208 16.37 3.46 -1.59
N VAL A 209 15.68 3.78 -2.68
CA VAL A 209 14.79 2.83 -3.38
C VAL A 209 15.58 1.59 -3.83
N ALA A 210 16.74 1.76 -4.46
CA ALA A 210 17.58 0.64 -4.90
C ALA A 210 18.05 -0.22 -3.72
N ALA A 211 18.40 0.40 -2.58
CA ALA A 211 18.81 -0.31 -1.37
C ALA A 211 17.65 -1.12 -0.73
N LEU A 212 16.43 -0.59 -0.73
CA LEU A 212 15.25 -1.33 -0.28
C LEU A 212 14.91 -2.49 -1.23
N LYS A 213 15.08 -2.30 -2.52
CA LYS A 213 14.82 -3.34 -3.54
C LYS A 213 15.82 -4.49 -3.48
N ALA A 214 17.01 -4.25 -2.96
CA ALA A 214 18.08 -5.24 -2.82
C ALA A 214 17.92 -6.13 -1.57
N LEU A 215 16.92 -5.89 -0.71
CA LEU A 215 16.60 -6.72 0.46
C LEU A 215 15.97 -8.10 0.03
#